data_f1307be56a510e9017b72cb651f13519
#
_entry.id   f1307be56a510e9017b72cb651f13519
#
_cell.length_a   1.000
_cell.length_b   1.000
_cell.length_c   1.000
_cell.angle_alpha   90.00
_cell.angle_beta   90.00
_cell.angle_gamma   90.00
#
_symmetry.space_group_name_H-M   'P 1'
#
loop_
_entity.id
_entity.type
_entity.pdbx_description
1 polymer ?
#
loop_
_entity_poly.entity_id
_entity_poly.type
_entity_poly.pdbx_seq_one_letter_code
_entity_poly.pdbx_strand_id
1 'polypeptide(L)'
;SQTLRQNLVSWRPHLPRAATFVSLMKGIELGTAKRMSEVIAEVVGVDTHQVAVVSGPNLAHEIAQEQPSATVVACSDHDRAVTVQQACHTAYLRPYTNTDVVGCELGGAIKNVIALAVGIVGGMGFGDNTRASLITRGLTEMARLGVSLGAEPGTFAGLAGLGDLVATCSSPLSRNRTFGERLGRGQTLRQVLDETRQIAEGVKTCRSVLDLGRRAGVDMPITEAVVQICHEGASAASIVRAMMARQAKAE
;
A
#
# COMPACT_ATOMS: atom_id res chain seq x y z
N SER A 1 1.59 -8.06 7.05
CA SER A 1 0.11 -8.11 6.97
C SER A 1 -0.43 -9.55 7.01
N GLN A 2 0.17 -10.53 6.31
CA GLN A 2 -0.40 -11.88 6.15
C GLN A 2 -0.40 -12.76 7.42
N THR A 3 0.33 -12.40 8.46
CA THR A 3 0.38 -13.13 9.75
C THR A 3 -0.49 -12.48 10.82
N LEU A 4 -1.17 -11.38 10.50
CA LEU A 4 -1.93 -10.60 11.48
C LEU A 4 -3.01 -11.43 12.17
N ARG A 5 -3.85 -12.11 11.40
CA ARG A 5 -4.95 -12.94 11.92
C ARG A 5 -4.46 -13.98 12.94
N GLN A 6 -3.43 -14.73 12.57
CA GLN A 6 -2.85 -15.76 13.44
C GLN A 6 -2.32 -15.14 14.75
N ASN A 7 -1.61 -14.01 14.66
CA ASN A 7 -1.09 -13.34 15.85
C ASN A 7 -2.22 -12.80 16.72
N LEU A 8 -3.25 -12.19 16.14
CA LEU A 8 -4.39 -11.67 16.90
C LEU A 8 -5.17 -12.77 17.61
N VAL A 9 -5.33 -13.94 17.00
CA VAL A 9 -5.97 -15.10 17.65
C VAL A 9 -5.21 -15.46 18.93
N SER A 10 -3.88 -15.50 18.89
CA SER A 10 -3.06 -15.83 20.08
C SER A 10 -3.04 -14.70 21.11
N TRP A 11 -3.12 -13.43 20.69
CA TRP A 11 -3.08 -12.28 21.60
C TRP A 11 -4.43 -11.91 22.20
N ARG A 12 -5.54 -12.28 21.54
CA ARG A 12 -6.91 -11.91 21.91
C ARG A 12 -7.23 -12.06 23.41
N PRO A 13 -6.82 -13.12 24.13
CA PRO A 13 -7.11 -13.28 25.55
C PRO A 13 -6.48 -12.20 26.44
N HIS A 14 -5.44 -11.52 25.94
CA HIS A 14 -4.66 -10.52 26.67
C HIS A 14 -4.95 -9.09 26.22
N LEU A 15 -5.80 -8.90 25.20
CA LEU A 15 -6.08 -7.58 24.66
C LEU A 15 -7.22 -6.88 25.41
N PRO A 16 -7.02 -5.63 25.88
CA PRO A 16 -8.07 -4.86 26.55
C PRO A 16 -9.18 -4.48 25.56
N ARG A 17 -10.42 -4.83 25.86
CA ARG A 17 -11.56 -4.55 24.97
C ARG A 17 -11.86 -3.07 24.77
N ALA A 18 -11.49 -2.21 25.71
CA ALA A 18 -11.68 -0.76 25.62
C ALA A 18 -10.55 -0.02 24.89
N ALA A 19 -9.47 -0.73 24.51
CA ALA A 19 -8.32 -0.12 23.84
C ALA A 19 -8.66 0.39 22.45
N THR A 20 -7.92 1.42 22.02
CA THR A 20 -7.84 1.77 20.59
C THR A 20 -6.73 0.94 19.96
N PHE A 21 -7.10 0.15 18.96
CA PHE A 21 -6.14 -0.64 18.19
C PHE A 21 -5.57 0.19 17.06
N VAL A 22 -4.25 0.29 16.98
CA VAL A 22 -3.58 1.10 15.95
C VAL A 22 -2.84 0.21 14.98
N SER A 23 -3.24 0.25 13.71
CA SER A 23 -2.59 -0.48 12.62
C SER A 23 -1.65 0.43 11.82
N LEU A 24 -0.39 0.01 11.68
CA LEU A 24 0.57 0.63 10.76
C LEU A 24 0.82 -0.25 9.53
N MET A 25 0.04 -1.32 9.38
CA MET A 25 0.24 -2.30 8.33
C MET A 25 -0.34 -1.81 7.01
N LYS A 26 0.39 -2.08 5.93
CA LYS A 26 0.04 -1.67 4.56
C LYS A 26 -0.12 -2.91 3.68
N GLY A 27 -1.32 -3.48 3.66
CA GLY A 27 -1.62 -4.68 2.88
C GLY A 27 -3.07 -5.12 3.01
N ILE A 28 -3.46 -6.06 2.15
CA ILE A 28 -4.78 -6.71 2.11
C ILE A 28 -4.57 -8.19 2.38
N GLU A 29 -5.42 -8.79 3.21
CA GLU A 29 -5.32 -10.21 3.57
C GLU A 29 -5.60 -11.10 2.35
N LEU A 30 -4.73 -12.09 2.10
CA LEU A 30 -4.94 -13.08 1.05
C LEU A 30 -6.14 -13.96 1.35
N GLY A 31 -6.91 -14.31 0.33
CA GLY A 31 -8.09 -15.18 0.40
C GLY A 31 -9.36 -14.43 0.82
N THR A 32 -9.32 -13.65 1.90
CA THR A 32 -10.49 -12.89 2.38
C THR A 32 -10.66 -11.55 1.67
N ALA A 33 -9.57 -10.97 1.16
CA ALA A 33 -9.48 -9.61 0.63
C ALA A 33 -9.85 -8.52 1.66
N LYS A 34 -9.76 -8.82 2.96
CA LYS A 34 -10.03 -7.88 4.05
C LYS A 34 -8.87 -6.92 4.27
N ARG A 35 -9.21 -5.67 4.58
CA ARG A 35 -8.27 -4.66 5.08
C ARG A 35 -7.80 -5.04 6.49
N MET A 36 -6.68 -4.52 6.92
CA MET A 36 -6.11 -4.87 8.23
C MET A 36 -7.01 -4.44 9.39
N SER A 37 -7.69 -3.29 9.27
CA SER A 37 -8.68 -2.83 10.25
C SER A 37 -9.84 -3.80 10.41
N GLU A 38 -10.34 -4.37 9.31
CA GLU A 38 -11.42 -5.36 9.31
C GLU A 38 -10.97 -6.68 9.96
N VAL A 39 -9.74 -7.10 9.70
CA VAL A 39 -9.16 -8.29 10.34
C VAL A 39 -9.03 -8.08 11.85
N ILE A 40 -8.58 -6.89 12.29
CA ILE A 40 -8.47 -6.56 13.71
C ILE A 40 -9.85 -6.59 14.37
N ALA A 41 -10.82 -5.88 13.82
CA ALA A 41 -12.17 -5.80 14.36
C ALA A 41 -12.82 -7.20 14.49
N GLU A 42 -12.71 -8.01 13.43
CA GLU A 42 -13.27 -9.37 13.40
C GLU A 42 -12.62 -10.29 14.44
N VAL A 43 -11.29 -10.37 14.47
CA VAL A 43 -10.58 -11.35 15.30
C VAL A 43 -10.61 -10.96 16.76
N VAL A 44 -10.41 -9.70 17.08
CA VAL A 44 -10.46 -9.19 18.46
C VAL A 44 -11.89 -9.18 18.99
N GLY A 45 -12.87 -8.96 18.12
CA GLY A 45 -14.29 -8.82 18.46
C GLY A 45 -14.60 -7.44 19.03
N VAL A 46 -14.08 -6.40 18.37
CA VAL A 46 -14.30 -4.98 18.72
C VAL A 46 -14.98 -4.25 17.56
N ASP A 47 -15.55 -3.08 17.84
CA ASP A 47 -16.12 -2.23 16.81
C ASP A 47 -15.03 -1.63 15.93
N THR A 48 -15.34 -1.40 14.64
CA THR A 48 -14.43 -0.74 13.70
C THR A 48 -14.04 0.67 14.14
N HIS A 49 -14.90 1.37 14.90
CA HIS A 49 -14.59 2.65 15.53
C HIS A 49 -13.43 2.60 16.55
N GLN A 50 -13.06 1.41 17.02
CA GLN A 50 -11.93 1.23 17.93
C GLN A 50 -10.61 0.96 17.19
N VAL A 51 -10.63 0.89 15.86
CA VAL A 51 -9.44 0.63 15.05
C VAL A 51 -9.01 1.89 14.30
N ALA A 52 -7.86 2.42 14.68
CA ALA A 52 -7.20 3.50 13.97
C ALA A 52 -6.11 2.94 13.04
N VAL A 53 -5.86 3.66 11.96
CA VAL A 53 -4.82 3.33 10.97
C VAL A 53 -3.85 4.50 10.86
N VAL A 54 -2.54 4.23 10.92
CA VAL A 54 -1.51 5.22 10.63
C VAL A 54 -0.92 4.93 9.26
N SER A 55 -1.06 5.88 8.33
CA SER A 55 -0.59 5.76 6.95
C SER A 55 0.01 7.09 6.48
N GLY A 56 0.70 7.07 5.35
CA GLY A 56 1.40 8.24 4.81
C GLY A 56 2.88 7.96 4.57
N PRO A 57 3.69 8.95 4.19
CA PRO A 57 5.12 8.80 3.89
C PRO A 57 5.93 8.55 5.18
N ASN A 58 5.89 7.31 5.68
CA ASN A 58 6.46 6.88 6.95
C ASN A 58 7.70 6.00 6.73
N LEU A 59 8.76 6.54 6.17
CA LEU A 59 10.05 5.85 6.06
C LEU A 59 10.70 5.80 7.44
N ALA A 60 10.65 4.63 8.08
CA ALA A 60 11.02 4.46 9.49
C ALA A 60 12.46 4.93 9.80
N HIS A 61 13.39 4.78 8.85
CA HIS A 61 14.78 5.22 9.02
C HIS A 61 14.88 6.75 9.11
N GLU A 62 14.12 7.48 8.29
CA GLU A 62 14.11 8.95 8.30
C GLU A 62 13.46 9.49 9.57
N ILE A 63 12.35 8.87 10.01
CA ILE A 63 11.70 9.23 11.28
C ILE A 63 12.62 8.95 12.47
N ALA A 64 13.34 7.82 12.47
CA ALA A 64 14.29 7.47 13.51
C ALA A 64 15.51 8.43 13.58
N GLN A 65 15.79 9.13 12.48
CA GLN A 65 16.79 10.20 12.39
C GLN A 65 16.20 11.60 12.68
N GLU A 66 14.98 11.65 13.20
CA GLU A 66 14.28 12.89 13.55
C GLU A 66 14.08 13.86 12.37
N GLN A 67 14.03 13.32 11.12
CA GLN A 67 13.76 14.14 9.95
C GLN A 67 12.30 14.60 9.95
N PRO A 68 12.02 15.87 9.61
CA PRO A 68 10.66 16.39 9.55
C PRO A 68 9.75 15.55 8.67
N SER A 69 8.71 14.99 9.25
CA SER A 69 7.81 14.05 8.58
C SER A 69 6.35 14.32 8.93
N ALA A 70 5.45 14.00 8.03
CA ALA A 70 4.02 14.09 8.25
C ALA A 70 3.34 12.74 7.96
N THR A 71 2.35 12.40 8.76
CA THR A 71 1.58 11.15 8.63
C THR A 71 0.09 11.41 8.78
N VAL A 72 -0.75 10.40 8.51
CA VAL A 72 -2.19 10.44 8.72
C VAL A 72 -2.56 9.41 9.77
N VAL A 73 -3.39 9.82 10.72
CA VAL A 73 -4.11 8.95 11.65
C VAL A 73 -5.56 8.92 11.20
N ALA A 74 -6.01 7.79 10.67
CA ALA A 74 -7.38 7.59 10.22
C ALA A 74 -8.15 6.72 11.21
N CYS A 75 -9.30 7.22 11.67
CA CYS A 75 -10.26 6.48 12.48
C CYS A 75 -11.66 7.03 12.22
N SER A 76 -12.66 6.16 12.08
CA SER A 76 -14.06 6.60 11.91
C SER A 76 -14.61 7.30 13.16
N ASP A 77 -14.02 7.04 14.34
CA ASP A 77 -14.23 7.83 15.57
C ASP A 77 -13.16 8.94 15.61
N HIS A 78 -13.61 10.18 15.46
CA HIS A 78 -12.73 11.36 15.41
C HIS A 78 -11.97 11.59 16.73
N ASP A 79 -12.60 11.37 17.88
CA ASP A 79 -11.95 11.59 19.17
C ASP A 79 -10.82 10.59 19.41
N ARG A 80 -10.99 9.34 18.95
CA ARG A 80 -9.93 8.35 18.94
C ARG A 80 -8.80 8.72 17.98
N ALA A 81 -9.13 9.25 16.79
CA ALA A 81 -8.13 9.74 15.86
C ALA A 81 -7.30 10.86 16.49
N VAL A 82 -7.92 11.82 17.17
CA VAL A 82 -7.25 12.92 17.89
C VAL A 82 -6.38 12.38 19.03
N THR A 83 -6.88 11.41 19.80
CA THR A 83 -6.10 10.79 20.89
C THR A 83 -4.83 10.13 20.35
N VAL A 84 -4.93 9.36 19.26
CA VAL A 84 -3.76 8.71 18.63
C VAL A 84 -2.85 9.75 17.98
N GLN A 85 -3.40 10.80 17.36
CA GLN A 85 -2.65 11.92 16.81
C GLN A 85 -1.77 12.57 17.90
N GLN A 86 -2.34 12.89 19.04
CA GLN A 86 -1.61 13.50 20.17
C GLN A 86 -0.51 12.57 20.70
N ALA A 87 -0.80 11.27 20.82
CA ALA A 87 0.17 10.28 21.27
C ALA A 87 1.35 10.10 20.31
N CYS A 88 1.13 10.32 18.99
CA CYS A 88 2.18 10.18 17.97
C CYS A 88 2.90 11.49 17.63
N HIS A 89 2.41 12.63 18.11
CA HIS A 89 2.99 13.94 17.78
C HIS A 89 4.35 14.15 18.46
N THR A 90 5.34 14.57 17.67
CA THR A 90 6.67 14.97 18.15
C THR A 90 7.13 16.24 17.44
N ALA A 91 8.30 16.77 17.81
CA ALA A 91 8.89 17.94 17.15
C ALA A 91 9.20 17.71 15.66
N TYR A 92 9.38 16.45 15.26
CA TYR A 92 9.75 16.04 13.88
C TYR A 92 8.69 15.17 13.19
N LEU A 93 7.65 14.69 13.89
CA LEU A 93 6.55 13.93 13.31
C LEU A 93 5.22 14.66 13.55
N ARG A 94 4.57 15.08 12.46
CA ARG A 94 3.29 15.80 12.49
C ARG A 94 2.16 14.91 11.94
N PRO A 95 1.34 14.30 12.79
CA PRO A 95 0.17 13.56 12.36
C PRO A 95 -1.01 14.49 12.03
N TYR A 96 -1.78 14.12 10.98
CA TYR A 96 -3.05 14.73 10.60
C TYR A 96 -4.16 13.70 10.79
N THR A 97 -5.33 14.11 11.23
CA THR A 97 -6.49 13.22 11.38
C THR A 97 -7.24 13.06 10.06
N ASN A 98 -7.88 11.89 9.88
CA ASN A 98 -8.80 11.61 8.78
C ASN A 98 -9.86 10.64 9.29
N THR A 99 -11.09 10.69 8.73
CA THR A 99 -12.17 9.73 9.02
C THR A 99 -12.27 8.61 7.98
N ASP A 100 -11.67 8.79 6.81
CA ASP A 100 -11.64 7.79 5.73
C ASP A 100 -10.57 6.71 5.97
N VAL A 101 -10.91 5.74 6.82
CA VAL A 101 -10.06 4.56 7.08
C VAL A 101 -9.86 3.73 5.80
N VAL A 102 -10.91 3.61 4.97
CA VAL A 102 -10.88 2.83 3.72
C VAL A 102 -9.82 3.35 2.78
N GLY A 103 -9.86 4.65 2.48
CA GLY A 103 -8.91 5.29 1.58
C GLY A 103 -7.48 5.25 2.10
N CYS A 104 -7.27 5.48 3.39
CA CYS A 104 -5.94 5.44 3.99
C CYS A 104 -5.30 4.05 3.95
N GLU A 105 -6.08 2.97 4.17
CA GLU A 105 -5.58 1.60 4.08
C GLU A 105 -5.31 1.18 2.64
N LEU A 106 -6.25 1.47 1.72
CA LEU A 106 -6.09 1.13 0.29
C LEU A 106 -4.92 1.89 -0.32
N GLY A 107 -4.78 3.17 -0.03
CA GLY A 107 -3.61 3.96 -0.44
C GLY A 107 -2.31 3.30 -0.01
N GLY A 108 -2.19 2.98 1.27
CA GLY A 108 -1.02 2.32 1.84
C GLY A 108 -0.73 0.93 1.27
N ALA A 109 -1.75 0.16 0.91
CA ALA A 109 -1.60 -1.18 0.33
C ALA A 109 -1.20 -1.13 -1.15
N ILE A 110 -1.94 -0.35 -1.96
CA ILE A 110 -1.79 -0.33 -3.42
C ILE A 110 -0.51 0.38 -3.85
N LYS A 111 -0.06 1.43 -3.12
CA LYS A 111 1.22 2.08 -3.41
C LYS A 111 2.40 1.13 -3.52
N ASN A 112 2.41 0.06 -2.72
CA ASN A 112 3.48 -0.94 -2.72
C ASN A 112 3.52 -1.72 -4.03
N VAL A 113 2.37 -1.97 -4.65
CA VAL A 113 2.24 -2.60 -5.96
C VAL A 113 2.73 -1.65 -7.06
N ILE A 114 2.34 -0.37 -6.97
CA ILE A 114 2.78 0.65 -7.93
C ILE A 114 4.31 0.85 -7.83
N ALA A 115 4.86 0.86 -6.61
CA ALA A 115 6.31 0.97 -6.41
C ALA A 115 7.09 -0.21 -7.01
N LEU A 116 6.53 -1.43 -7.00
CA LEU A 116 7.09 -2.57 -7.74
C LEU A 116 7.13 -2.27 -9.24
N ALA A 117 6.01 -1.79 -9.82
CA ALA A 117 5.93 -1.46 -11.25
C ALA A 117 6.95 -0.36 -11.63
N VAL A 118 7.05 0.70 -10.82
CA VAL A 118 8.04 1.78 -11.01
C VAL A 118 9.47 1.25 -10.91
N GLY A 119 9.74 0.36 -9.98
CA GLY A 119 11.02 -0.32 -9.86
C GLY A 119 11.34 -1.16 -11.09
N ILE A 120 10.37 -1.95 -11.60
CA ILE A 120 10.56 -2.78 -12.79
C ILE A 120 10.97 -1.94 -14.00
N VAL A 121 10.25 -0.86 -14.31
CA VAL A 121 10.63 0.00 -15.44
C VAL A 121 11.96 0.73 -15.21
N GLY A 122 12.27 1.09 -13.97
CA GLY A 122 13.59 1.63 -13.60
C GLY A 122 14.71 0.64 -13.84
N GLY A 123 14.52 -0.63 -13.47
CA GLY A 123 15.46 -1.73 -13.70
C GLY A 123 15.68 -2.04 -15.19
N MET A 124 14.64 -1.81 -16.03
CA MET A 124 14.74 -1.90 -17.49
C MET A 124 15.47 -0.72 -18.14
N GLY A 125 15.83 0.32 -17.38
CA GLY A 125 16.52 1.51 -17.88
C GLY A 125 15.60 2.62 -18.39
N PHE A 126 14.28 2.55 -18.17
CA PHE A 126 13.37 3.63 -18.57
C PHE A 126 13.56 4.88 -17.69
N GLY A 127 13.40 6.05 -18.32
CA GLY A 127 13.61 7.36 -17.72
C GLY A 127 12.43 7.89 -16.91
N ASP A 128 12.54 9.16 -16.53
CA ASP A 128 11.62 9.81 -15.58
C ASP A 128 10.21 10.00 -16.14
N ASN A 129 10.06 10.20 -17.46
CA ASN A 129 8.72 10.29 -18.07
C ASN A 129 7.91 8.99 -17.87
N THR A 130 8.54 7.82 -18.02
CA THR A 130 7.88 6.52 -17.79
C THR A 130 7.51 6.36 -16.32
N ARG A 131 8.43 6.73 -15.41
CA ARG A 131 8.16 6.66 -13.96
C ARG A 131 7.03 7.59 -13.56
N ALA A 132 7.05 8.85 -14.01
CA ALA A 132 6.00 9.82 -13.74
C ALA A 132 4.64 9.34 -14.26
N SER A 133 4.59 8.84 -15.50
CA SER A 133 3.37 8.27 -16.08
C SER A 133 2.83 7.10 -15.26
N LEU A 134 3.69 6.17 -14.80
CA LEU A 134 3.27 5.06 -13.96
C LEU A 134 2.76 5.50 -12.60
N ILE A 135 3.40 6.49 -11.96
CA ILE A 135 2.95 7.05 -10.68
C ILE A 135 1.56 7.67 -10.85
N THR A 136 1.37 8.51 -11.87
CA THR A 136 0.09 9.19 -12.13
C THR A 136 -1.02 8.19 -12.46
N ARG A 137 -0.75 7.23 -13.35
CA ARG A 137 -1.73 6.21 -13.73
C ARG A 137 -2.01 5.24 -12.58
N GLY A 138 -0.99 4.93 -11.78
CA GLY A 138 -1.12 4.12 -10.57
C GLY A 138 -1.97 4.80 -9.50
N LEU A 139 -1.80 6.12 -9.30
CA LEU A 139 -2.66 6.91 -8.42
C LEU A 139 -4.12 6.89 -8.89
N THR A 140 -4.35 7.00 -10.21
CA THR A 140 -5.69 6.92 -10.79
C THR A 140 -6.32 5.53 -10.56
N GLU A 141 -5.55 4.46 -10.75
CA GLU A 141 -5.99 3.08 -10.50
C GLU A 141 -6.35 2.88 -9.02
N MET A 142 -5.48 3.35 -8.12
CA MET A 142 -5.69 3.33 -6.67
C MET A 142 -6.97 4.09 -6.26
N ALA A 143 -7.14 5.31 -6.74
CA ALA A 143 -8.30 6.14 -6.42
C ALA A 143 -9.60 5.52 -6.94
N ARG A 144 -9.58 4.98 -8.17
CA ARG A 144 -10.76 4.33 -8.77
C ARG A 144 -11.21 3.14 -7.95
N LEU A 145 -10.29 2.26 -7.54
CA LEU A 145 -10.62 1.13 -6.67
C LEU A 145 -11.09 1.62 -5.30
N GLY A 146 -10.41 2.59 -4.70
CA GLY A 146 -10.78 3.10 -3.40
C GLY A 146 -12.18 3.70 -3.37
N VAL A 147 -12.51 4.55 -4.34
CA VAL A 147 -13.85 5.17 -4.45
C VAL A 147 -14.93 4.12 -4.66
N SER A 148 -14.69 3.07 -5.47
CA SER A 148 -15.65 1.98 -5.65
C SER A 148 -15.94 1.19 -4.36
N LEU A 149 -15.04 1.28 -3.38
CA LEU A 149 -15.14 0.64 -2.08
C LEU A 149 -15.55 1.62 -0.96
N GLY A 150 -15.98 2.82 -1.31
CA GLY A 150 -16.51 3.82 -0.39
C GLY A 150 -15.48 4.77 0.21
N ALA A 151 -14.25 4.81 -0.33
CA ALA A 151 -13.26 5.81 0.08
C ALA A 151 -13.56 7.19 -0.53
N GLU A 152 -13.09 8.23 0.14
CA GLU A 152 -13.20 9.60 -0.33
C GLU A 152 -12.10 9.93 -1.36
N PRO A 153 -12.44 10.51 -2.53
CA PRO A 153 -11.46 10.85 -3.56
C PRO A 153 -10.32 11.74 -3.05
N GLY A 154 -10.62 12.67 -2.15
CA GLY A 154 -9.67 13.60 -1.55
C GLY A 154 -8.54 12.93 -0.75
N THR A 155 -8.80 11.77 -0.17
CA THR A 155 -7.80 10.99 0.58
C THR A 155 -6.62 10.58 -0.30
N PHE A 156 -6.87 10.28 -1.57
CA PHE A 156 -5.81 9.86 -2.50
C PHE A 156 -4.94 11.01 -2.99
N ALA A 157 -5.41 12.24 -2.95
CA ALA A 157 -4.60 13.43 -3.22
C ALA A 157 -3.74 13.86 -2.01
N GLY A 158 -4.02 13.30 -0.83
CA GLY A 158 -3.35 13.63 0.42
C GLY A 158 -2.11 12.78 0.72
N LEU A 159 -1.68 12.87 2.00
CA LEU A 159 -0.48 12.16 2.51
C LEU A 159 -0.61 10.63 2.42
N ALA A 160 -1.80 10.06 2.71
CA ALA A 160 -2.02 8.62 2.68
C ALA A 160 -2.11 8.04 1.25
N GLY A 161 -2.36 8.88 0.24
CA GLY A 161 -2.37 8.54 -1.18
C GLY A 161 -1.11 9.00 -1.89
N LEU A 162 -1.15 10.17 -2.53
CA LEU A 162 -0.07 10.74 -3.34
C LEU A 162 1.24 10.87 -2.57
N GLY A 163 1.19 11.37 -1.33
CA GLY A 163 2.40 11.59 -0.54
C GLY A 163 3.17 10.28 -0.29
N ASP A 164 2.48 9.25 0.16
CA ASP A 164 3.08 7.93 0.43
C ASP A 164 3.49 7.21 -0.87
N LEU A 165 2.73 7.40 -1.95
CA LEU A 165 3.05 6.85 -3.26
C LEU A 165 4.36 7.45 -3.80
N VAL A 166 4.49 8.77 -3.81
CA VAL A 166 5.69 9.47 -4.28
C VAL A 166 6.91 9.08 -3.45
N ALA A 167 6.81 9.14 -2.13
CA ALA A 167 7.91 8.75 -1.24
C ALA A 167 8.36 7.30 -1.50
N THR A 168 7.40 6.37 -1.67
CA THR A 168 7.70 4.95 -1.88
C THR A 168 8.28 4.67 -3.28
N CYS A 169 7.83 5.37 -4.31
CA CYS A 169 8.31 5.20 -5.68
C CYS A 169 9.67 5.87 -5.92
N SER A 170 10.01 6.94 -5.19
CA SER A 170 11.23 7.72 -5.40
C SER A 170 12.38 7.29 -4.50
N SER A 171 12.09 6.86 -3.26
CA SER A 171 13.12 6.55 -2.28
C SER A 171 13.91 5.27 -2.60
N PRO A 172 15.26 5.31 -2.54
CA PRO A 172 16.10 4.10 -2.62
C PRO A 172 15.89 3.17 -1.41
N LEU A 173 15.32 3.66 -0.32
CA LEU A 173 14.98 2.87 0.87
C LEU A 173 13.69 2.04 0.67
N SER A 174 12.96 2.25 -0.42
CA SER A 174 11.75 1.50 -0.72
C SER A 174 12.08 0.06 -1.15
N ARG A 175 11.76 -0.88 -0.27
CA ARG A 175 11.92 -2.32 -0.53
C ARG A 175 11.17 -2.80 -1.79
N ASN A 176 9.96 -2.27 -2.01
CA ASN A 176 9.16 -2.65 -3.19
C ASN A 176 9.80 -2.11 -4.48
N ARG A 177 10.23 -0.85 -4.49
CA ARG A 177 10.92 -0.28 -5.63
C ARG A 177 12.21 -1.04 -5.94
N THR A 178 13.08 -1.25 -4.94
CA THR A 178 14.35 -1.98 -5.12
C THR A 178 14.13 -3.41 -5.57
N PHE A 179 13.10 -4.09 -5.04
CA PHE A 179 12.71 -5.42 -5.50
C PHE A 179 12.29 -5.40 -6.97
N GLY A 180 11.45 -4.43 -7.36
CA GLY A 180 11.04 -4.24 -8.75
C GLY A 180 12.21 -3.97 -9.69
N GLU A 181 13.18 -3.15 -9.30
CA GLU A 181 14.39 -2.88 -10.10
C GLU A 181 15.16 -4.16 -10.43
N ARG A 182 15.24 -5.10 -9.51
CA ARG A 182 15.91 -6.39 -9.72
C ARG A 182 15.15 -7.27 -10.73
N LEU A 183 13.82 -7.31 -10.62
CA LEU A 183 12.96 -7.98 -11.63
C LEU A 183 13.11 -7.33 -13.01
N GLY A 184 13.16 -5.99 -13.06
CA GLY A 184 13.37 -5.24 -14.30
C GLY A 184 14.73 -5.49 -14.97
N ARG A 185 15.76 -5.81 -14.20
CA ARG A 185 17.08 -6.24 -14.68
C ARG A 185 17.12 -7.70 -15.15
N GLY A 186 15.98 -8.41 -15.11
CA GLY A 186 15.85 -9.79 -15.59
C GLY A 186 16.06 -10.87 -14.55
N GLN A 187 16.21 -10.54 -13.26
CA GLN A 187 16.22 -11.55 -12.20
C GLN A 187 14.79 -12.16 -12.04
N THR A 188 14.73 -13.44 -11.81
CA THR A 188 13.49 -14.13 -11.50
C THR A 188 13.02 -13.81 -10.07
N LEU A 189 11.73 -13.94 -9.83
CA LEU A 189 11.16 -13.78 -8.47
C LEU A 189 11.93 -14.61 -7.44
N ARG A 190 12.26 -15.88 -7.77
CA ARG A 190 12.97 -16.79 -6.88
C ARG A 190 14.35 -16.26 -6.54
N GLN A 191 15.14 -15.85 -7.55
CA GLN A 191 16.47 -15.26 -7.33
C GLN A 191 16.42 -14.05 -6.41
N VAL A 192 15.45 -13.14 -6.63
CA VAL A 192 15.31 -11.96 -5.78
C VAL A 192 14.93 -12.34 -4.35
N LEU A 193 14.03 -13.32 -4.16
CA LEU A 193 13.62 -13.80 -2.83
C LEU A 193 14.75 -14.50 -2.08
N ASP A 194 15.55 -15.33 -2.75
CA ASP A 194 16.65 -16.08 -2.14
C ASP A 194 17.78 -15.15 -1.65
N GLU A 195 18.00 -14.03 -2.35
CA GLU A 195 19.04 -13.06 -2.02
C GLU A 195 18.57 -11.95 -1.05
N THR A 196 17.27 -11.84 -0.81
CA THR A 196 16.68 -10.75 -0.01
C THR A 196 16.14 -11.28 1.31
N ARG A 197 16.72 -10.84 2.43
CA ARG A 197 16.18 -11.15 3.78
C ARG A 197 14.87 -10.41 4.09
N GLN A 198 14.50 -9.42 3.28
CA GLN A 198 13.35 -8.55 3.52
C GLN A 198 12.26 -8.81 2.48
N ILE A 199 11.04 -9.09 2.95
CA ILE A 199 9.88 -9.31 2.09
C ILE A 199 9.38 -7.97 1.56
N ALA A 200 9.27 -7.84 0.22
CA ALA A 200 8.51 -6.76 -0.41
C ALA A 200 7.02 -7.08 -0.29
N GLU A 201 6.28 -6.30 0.50
CA GLU A 201 4.86 -6.56 0.76
C GLU A 201 4.02 -6.51 -0.53
N GLY A 202 4.37 -5.66 -1.48
CA GLY A 202 3.71 -5.54 -2.77
C GLY A 202 3.64 -6.85 -3.56
N VAL A 203 4.64 -7.72 -3.44
CA VAL A 203 4.66 -9.04 -4.12
C VAL A 203 3.50 -9.93 -3.67
N LYS A 204 3.15 -9.91 -2.39
CA LYS A 204 1.99 -10.67 -1.85
C LYS A 204 0.69 -9.91 -2.06
N THR A 205 0.72 -8.60 -1.81
CA THR A 205 -0.46 -7.74 -1.84
C THR A 205 -1.03 -7.57 -3.25
N CYS A 206 -0.22 -7.64 -4.32
CA CYS A 206 -0.72 -7.46 -5.69
C CYS A 206 -1.85 -8.44 -6.04
N ARG A 207 -1.79 -9.70 -5.61
CA ARG A 207 -2.88 -10.67 -5.81
C ARG A 207 -4.15 -10.27 -5.09
N SER A 208 -4.06 -9.91 -3.81
CA SER A 208 -5.24 -9.49 -3.03
C SER A 208 -5.88 -8.22 -3.59
N VAL A 209 -5.05 -7.26 -4.05
CA VAL A 209 -5.54 -6.03 -4.67
C VAL A 209 -6.22 -6.32 -6.01
N LEU A 210 -5.64 -7.22 -6.85
CA LEU A 210 -6.26 -7.62 -8.11
C LEU A 210 -7.60 -8.32 -7.89
N ASP A 211 -7.67 -9.23 -6.91
CA ASP A 211 -8.92 -9.92 -6.54
C ASP A 211 -9.97 -8.93 -6.05
N LEU A 212 -9.56 -7.94 -5.26
CA LEU A 212 -10.45 -6.88 -4.78
C LEU A 212 -10.98 -6.03 -5.94
N GLY A 213 -10.10 -5.65 -6.90
CA GLY A 213 -10.49 -4.95 -8.11
C GLY A 213 -11.49 -5.73 -8.96
N ARG A 214 -11.26 -7.03 -9.14
CA ARG A 214 -12.20 -7.92 -9.88
C ARG A 214 -13.56 -8.00 -9.20
N ARG A 215 -13.60 -8.15 -7.88
CA ARG A 215 -14.87 -8.16 -7.11
C ARG A 215 -15.61 -6.82 -7.20
N ALA A 216 -14.89 -5.72 -7.27
CA ALA A 216 -15.44 -4.37 -7.39
C ALA A 216 -15.76 -3.96 -8.84
N GLY A 217 -15.45 -4.80 -9.85
CA GLY A 217 -15.63 -4.47 -11.27
C GLY A 217 -14.72 -3.35 -11.76
N VAL A 218 -13.56 -3.15 -11.13
CA VAL A 218 -12.60 -2.08 -11.45
C VAL A 218 -11.42 -2.64 -12.25
N ASP A 219 -11.13 -2.02 -13.39
CA ASP A 219 -9.95 -2.35 -14.21
C ASP A 219 -8.66 -1.89 -13.51
N MET A 220 -7.75 -2.85 -13.26
CA MET A 220 -6.52 -2.68 -12.50
C MET A 220 -5.28 -3.06 -13.34
N PRO A 221 -5.02 -2.39 -14.48
CA PRO A 221 -4.01 -2.83 -15.45
C PRO A 221 -2.57 -2.84 -14.91
N ILE A 222 -2.19 -1.90 -14.05
CA ILE A 222 -0.84 -1.87 -13.46
C ILE A 222 -0.69 -3.00 -12.45
N THR A 223 -1.69 -3.21 -11.61
CA THR A 223 -1.71 -4.31 -10.64
C THR A 223 -1.68 -5.66 -11.34
N GLU A 224 -2.46 -5.84 -12.41
CA GLU A 224 -2.46 -7.06 -13.22
C GLU A 224 -1.10 -7.34 -13.86
N ALA A 225 -0.46 -6.30 -14.43
CA ALA A 225 0.89 -6.40 -14.98
C ALA A 225 1.91 -6.88 -13.91
N VAL A 226 1.83 -6.34 -12.69
CA VAL A 226 2.70 -6.78 -11.59
C VAL A 226 2.42 -8.24 -11.19
N VAL A 227 1.16 -8.67 -11.17
CA VAL A 227 0.79 -10.08 -10.90
C VAL A 227 1.37 -11.00 -11.96
N GLN A 228 1.23 -10.65 -13.24
CA GLN A 228 1.77 -11.45 -14.35
C GLN A 228 3.29 -11.60 -14.27
N ILE A 229 4.01 -10.54 -13.95
CA ILE A 229 5.48 -10.59 -13.80
C ILE A 229 5.88 -11.38 -12.56
N CYS A 230 5.26 -11.12 -11.42
CA CYS A 230 5.66 -11.73 -10.16
C CYS A 230 5.21 -13.18 -10.01
N HIS A 231 4.05 -13.57 -10.57
CA HIS A 231 3.42 -14.83 -10.23
C HIS A 231 3.09 -15.73 -11.42
N GLU A 232 3.09 -15.19 -12.64
CA GLU A 232 2.70 -15.94 -13.85
C GLU A 232 3.87 -16.12 -14.83
N GLY A 233 5.06 -15.63 -14.44
CA GLY A 233 6.29 -15.82 -15.21
C GLY A 233 6.39 -14.96 -16.48
N ALA A 234 5.53 -13.95 -16.63
CA ALA A 234 5.60 -13.05 -17.77
C ALA A 234 6.87 -12.17 -17.71
N SER A 235 7.50 -11.95 -18.87
CA SER A 235 8.66 -11.04 -18.92
C SER A 235 8.21 -9.58 -18.82
N ALA A 236 8.98 -8.77 -18.07
CA ALA A 236 8.70 -7.33 -17.95
C ALA A 236 8.63 -6.65 -19.32
N ALA A 237 9.50 -7.05 -20.28
CA ALA A 237 9.52 -6.50 -21.63
C ALA A 237 8.24 -6.83 -22.45
N SER A 238 7.69 -8.03 -22.29
CA SER A 238 6.43 -8.40 -22.98
C SER A 238 5.25 -7.60 -22.42
N ILE A 239 5.19 -7.44 -21.11
CA ILE A 239 4.13 -6.69 -20.43
C ILE A 239 4.16 -5.20 -20.82
N VAL A 240 5.33 -4.55 -20.80
CA VAL A 240 5.45 -3.14 -21.21
C VAL A 240 4.99 -2.96 -22.66
N ARG A 241 5.39 -3.84 -23.59
CA ARG A 241 4.91 -3.78 -24.99
C ARG A 241 3.39 -3.92 -25.07
N ALA A 242 2.80 -4.86 -24.34
CA ALA A 242 1.35 -5.06 -24.31
C ALA A 242 0.61 -3.83 -23.76
N MET A 243 1.13 -3.20 -22.70
CA MET A 243 0.55 -1.99 -22.15
C MET A 243 0.61 -0.80 -23.12
N MET A 244 1.72 -0.65 -23.86
CA MET A 244 1.87 0.41 -24.86
C MET A 244 1.01 0.19 -26.11
N ALA A 245 0.63 -1.05 -26.43
CA ALA A 245 -0.26 -1.38 -27.53
C ALA A 245 -1.76 -1.17 -27.22
N ARG A 246 -2.12 -0.83 -25.97
CA ARG A 246 -3.53 -0.52 -25.61
C ARG A 246 -3.99 0.73 -26.36
N GLN A 247 -5.26 0.73 -26.75
CA GLN A 247 -5.87 1.88 -27.44
C GLN A 247 -5.77 3.15 -26.59
N ALA A 248 -5.42 4.25 -27.22
CA ALA A 248 -5.47 5.57 -26.60
C ALA A 248 -6.92 5.91 -26.19
N LYS A 249 -7.09 6.49 -25.03
CA LYS A 249 -8.38 6.94 -24.52
C LYS A 249 -8.23 8.29 -23.82
N ALA A 250 -9.34 8.99 -23.62
CA ALA A 250 -9.34 10.22 -22.83
C ALA A 250 -8.80 9.96 -21.40
N GLU A 251 -8.15 10.97 -20.83
CA GLU A 251 -7.64 10.95 -19.47
C GLU A 251 -8.75 11.09 -18.43
#